data_e9cdac2385462e49a19f85d6accae2e6
#
_entry.id   e9cdac2385462e49a19f85d6accae2e6
#
_cell.length_a   1.000
_cell.length_b   1.000
_cell.length_c   1.000
_cell.angle_alpha   90.00
_cell.angle_beta   90.00
_cell.angle_gamma   90.00
#
_symmetry.space_group_name_H-M   'P 1'
#
loop_
_entity.id
_entity.type
_entity.pdbx_description
1 polymer ?
#
loop_
_entity_poly.entity_id
_entity_poly.type
_entity_poly.pdbx_seq_one_letter_code
_entity_poly.pdbx_strand_id
1 'polypeptide(L)'
;MRVRMRLLSLGLALLPAAAHAEDVGCTSTTFRIFGANDKVCVMAFEDPKIAGVSCHISQARTGGVKGGLGLAEDPSRFSIACRQVGPITADPGKLPEEESVYSSKTSIFFKHTHVFRVVDKKRNTLVYIAISDKIVEGSPQNSISTVPIMPWKE
;
A
#
# COMPACT_ATOMS: atom_id res chain seq x y z
N MET A 1 -46.49 28.09 -29.42
CA MET A 1 -46.06 27.66 -28.11
C MET A 1 -44.91 26.64 -28.29
N ARG A 2 -43.64 27.09 -28.15
CA ARG A 2 -42.43 26.23 -28.38
C ARG A 2 -41.87 25.77 -27.04
N VAL A 3 -42.02 24.51 -26.75
CA VAL A 3 -41.47 23.85 -25.54
C VAL A 3 -39.97 23.63 -25.76
N ARG A 4 -39.12 24.32 -24.98
CA ARG A 4 -37.67 24.09 -24.97
C ARG A 4 -37.35 22.98 -23.99
N MET A 5 -37.03 21.81 -24.51
CA MET A 5 -36.53 20.67 -23.76
C MET A 5 -35.09 20.95 -23.36
N ARG A 6 -34.83 21.15 -22.05
CA ARG A 6 -33.50 21.27 -21.48
C ARG A 6 -32.94 19.86 -21.25
N LEU A 7 -31.92 19.49 -22.01
CA LEU A 7 -31.11 18.30 -21.73
C LEU A 7 -30.32 18.55 -20.46
N LEU A 8 -30.64 17.82 -19.38
CA LEU A 8 -29.78 17.68 -18.20
C LEU A 8 -28.59 16.78 -18.58
N SER A 9 -27.40 17.36 -18.68
CA SER A 9 -26.17 16.60 -18.78
C SER A 9 -25.83 16.01 -17.40
N LEU A 10 -26.02 14.70 -17.25
CA LEU A 10 -25.62 13.94 -16.07
C LEU A 10 -24.10 13.81 -16.06
N GLY A 11 -23.43 14.65 -15.26
CA GLY A 11 -21.98 14.56 -15.06
C GLY A 11 -21.62 13.28 -14.32
N LEU A 12 -20.94 12.36 -15.00
CA LEU A 12 -20.37 11.15 -14.41
C LEU A 12 -19.17 11.54 -13.55
N ALA A 13 -19.35 11.57 -12.22
CA ALA A 13 -18.27 11.80 -11.28
C ALA A 13 -17.34 10.57 -11.28
N LEU A 14 -16.11 10.72 -11.80
CA LEU A 14 -15.05 9.73 -11.62
C LEU A 14 -14.64 9.73 -10.15
N LEU A 15 -15.04 8.69 -9.41
CA LEU A 15 -14.55 8.42 -8.06
C LEU A 15 -13.07 8.02 -8.16
N PRO A 16 -12.19 8.56 -7.29
CA PRO A 16 -10.80 8.11 -7.25
C PRO A 16 -10.76 6.63 -6.85
N ALA A 17 -10.08 5.80 -7.64
CA ALA A 17 -9.83 4.41 -7.31
C ALA A 17 -8.90 4.38 -6.07
N ALA A 18 -9.43 3.93 -4.93
CA ALA A 18 -8.59 3.60 -3.78
C ALA A 18 -7.79 2.35 -4.12
N ALA A 19 -6.47 2.36 -3.85
CA ALA A 19 -5.65 1.17 -3.99
C ALA A 19 -6.15 0.11 -2.99
N HIS A 20 -6.71 -0.98 -3.52
CA HIS A 20 -7.08 -2.15 -2.73
C HIS A 20 -5.88 -3.08 -2.67
N ALA A 21 -5.53 -3.54 -1.44
CA ALA A 21 -4.55 -4.60 -1.30
C ALA A 21 -5.24 -5.96 -1.44
N GLU A 22 -4.55 -6.87 -2.12
CA GLU A 22 -4.94 -8.26 -2.28
C GLU A 22 -4.11 -9.15 -1.35
N ASP A 23 -4.76 -10.11 -0.66
CA ASP A 23 -4.04 -11.09 0.14
C ASP A 23 -3.34 -12.10 -0.78
N VAL A 24 -2.00 -12.14 -0.72
CA VAL A 24 -1.17 -13.09 -1.48
C VAL A 24 -1.05 -14.41 -0.74
N GLY A 25 -0.85 -14.38 0.58
CA GLY A 25 -0.74 -15.57 1.40
C GLY A 25 -0.03 -15.34 2.73
N CYS A 26 -0.02 -16.38 3.56
CA CYS A 26 0.62 -16.36 4.88
C CYS A 26 1.44 -17.61 5.11
N THR A 27 2.54 -17.46 5.88
CA THR A 27 3.36 -18.57 6.39
C THR A 27 3.32 -18.56 7.92
N SER A 28 3.01 -19.72 8.54
CA SER A 28 3.05 -19.88 9.99
C SER A 28 4.49 -19.85 10.49
N THR A 29 4.73 -19.10 11.56
CA THR A 29 6.05 -18.97 12.20
C THR A 29 6.15 -19.71 13.52
N THR A 30 5.02 -20.17 14.06
CA THR A 30 4.95 -20.98 15.29
C THR A 30 4.03 -22.18 15.07
N PHE A 31 4.20 -23.20 15.91
CA PHE A 31 3.27 -24.31 16.04
C PHE A 31 2.67 -24.28 17.45
N ARG A 32 1.36 -24.17 17.55
CA ARG A 32 0.61 -24.22 18.81
C ARG A 32 -0.37 -25.37 18.78
N ILE A 33 -0.40 -26.16 19.86
CA ILE A 33 -1.36 -27.29 20.01
C ILE A 33 -2.79 -26.75 20.19
N PHE A 34 -2.91 -25.58 20.84
CA PHE A 34 -4.19 -24.92 21.05
C PHE A 34 -4.15 -23.45 20.56
N GLY A 35 -5.13 -23.07 19.73
CA GLY A 35 -5.26 -21.73 19.18
C GLY A 35 -4.55 -21.56 17.83
N ALA A 36 -4.72 -20.37 17.25
CA ALA A 36 -4.10 -20.04 15.97
C ALA A 36 -2.60 -19.77 16.12
N ASN A 37 -1.81 -20.18 15.13
CA ASN A 37 -0.38 -19.91 15.05
C ASN A 37 -0.10 -18.44 14.73
N ASP A 38 1.08 -17.97 15.18
CA ASP A 38 1.65 -16.74 14.67
C ASP A 38 2.07 -16.96 13.21
N LYS A 39 1.93 -15.92 12.39
CA LYS A 39 2.19 -16.01 10.95
C LYS A 39 2.74 -14.70 10.40
N VAL A 40 3.42 -14.78 9.27
CA VAL A 40 3.74 -13.63 8.41
C VAL A 40 2.86 -13.71 7.18
N CYS A 41 2.12 -12.65 6.93
CA CYS A 41 1.24 -12.51 5.76
C CYS A 41 1.79 -11.51 4.79
N VAL A 42 1.58 -11.77 3.50
CA VAL A 42 1.96 -10.89 2.40
C VAL A 42 0.69 -10.39 1.72
N MET A 43 0.64 -9.10 1.50
CA MET A 43 -0.39 -8.42 0.70
C MET A 43 0.28 -7.73 -0.48
N ALA A 44 -0.39 -7.67 -1.62
CA ALA A 44 0.04 -6.94 -2.80
C ALA A 44 -0.88 -5.74 -3.04
N PHE A 45 -0.31 -4.64 -3.52
CA PHE A 45 -1.05 -3.52 -4.05
C PHE A 45 -0.32 -2.90 -5.24
N GLU A 46 -1.06 -2.22 -6.10
CA GLU A 46 -0.52 -1.47 -7.22
C GLU A 46 -0.56 0.03 -6.92
N ASP A 47 0.40 0.79 -7.47
CA ASP A 47 0.34 2.24 -7.37
C ASP A 47 -0.90 2.77 -8.12
N PRO A 48 -1.85 3.44 -7.45
CA PRO A 48 -3.09 3.86 -8.08
C PRO A 48 -2.93 4.98 -9.12
N LYS A 49 -1.75 5.59 -9.15
CA LYS A 49 -1.41 6.72 -10.03
C LYS A 49 -0.41 6.35 -11.12
N ILE A 50 0.33 5.26 -10.93
CA ILE A 50 1.39 4.85 -11.84
C ILE A 50 1.20 3.39 -12.22
N ALA A 51 0.65 3.14 -13.40
CA ALA A 51 0.58 1.80 -13.94
C ALA A 51 1.97 1.20 -14.11
N GLY A 52 2.08 -0.12 -13.97
CA GLY A 52 3.33 -0.85 -14.16
C GLY A 52 4.22 -0.93 -12.91
N VAL A 53 3.70 -0.58 -11.73
CA VAL A 53 4.38 -0.80 -10.44
C VAL A 53 3.50 -1.65 -9.53
N SER A 54 4.06 -2.75 -9.01
CA SER A 54 3.44 -3.59 -8.00
C SER A 54 4.32 -3.64 -6.75
N CYS A 55 3.68 -3.52 -5.59
CA CYS A 55 4.31 -3.56 -4.27
C CYS A 55 3.76 -4.71 -3.44
N HIS A 56 4.64 -5.34 -2.67
CA HIS A 56 4.28 -6.37 -1.69
C HIS A 56 4.67 -5.89 -0.31
N ILE A 57 3.76 -6.00 0.65
CA ILE A 57 4.01 -5.71 2.06
C ILE A 57 3.87 -7.01 2.84
N SER A 58 4.90 -7.37 3.61
CA SER A 58 4.82 -8.45 4.59
C SER A 58 4.55 -7.88 5.97
N GLN A 59 3.66 -8.53 6.73
CA GLN A 59 3.31 -8.14 8.10
C GLN A 59 3.25 -9.37 8.99
N ALA A 60 3.85 -9.26 10.19
CA ALA A 60 3.69 -10.26 11.23
C ALA A 60 2.29 -10.16 11.86
N ARG A 61 1.60 -11.28 12.00
CA ARG A 61 0.30 -11.40 12.66
C ARG A 61 0.38 -12.40 13.80
N THR A 62 0.01 -11.99 14.99
CA THR A 62 -0.01 -12.85 16.18
C THR A 62 -1.28 -13.70 16.17
N GLY A 63 -1.14 -14.98 16.46
CA GLY A 63 -2.24 -15.92 16.60
C GLY A 63 -2.95 -15.83 17.95
N GLY A 64 -3.94 -16.72 18.15
CA GLY A 64 -4.73 -16.81 19.38
C GLY A 64 -5.80 -15.73 19.49
N VAL A 65 -6.50 -15.70 20.66
CA VAL A 65 -7.63 -14.77 20.91
C VAL A 65 -7.17 -13.31 20.88
N LYS A 66 -5.98 -13.01 21.41
CA LYS A 66 -5.42 -11.65 21.42
C LYS A 66 -5.09 -11.14 20.02
N GLY A 67 -4.59 -12.04 19.14
CA GLY A 67 -4.33 -11.70 17.74
C GLY A 67 -5.61 -11.50 16.93
N GLY A 68 -6.64 -12.32 17.18
CA GLY A 68 -7.96 -12.16 16.54
C GLY A 68 -8.66 -10.85 16.89
N LEU A 69 -8.37 -10.28 18.07
CA LEU A 69 -8.86 -8.98 18.49
C LEU A 69 -7.94 -7.81 18.04
N GLY A 70 -6.82 -8.09 17.35
CA GLY A 70 -5.85 -7.07 16.93
C GLY A 70 -5.09 -6.42 18.10
N LEU A 71 -5.17 -6.96 19.31
CA LEU A 71 -4.56 -6.40 20.53
C LEU A 71 -3.07 -6.74 20.64
N ALA A 72 -2.62 -7.84 20.00
CA ALA A 72 -1.28 -8.36 20.12
C ALA A 72 -0.40 -8.10 18.87
N GLU A 73 -0.95 -7.49 17.83
CA GLU A 73 -0.20 -7.19 16.62
C GLU A 73 0.73 -5.99 16.83
N ASP A 74 2.01 -6.20 16.53
CA ASP A 74 2.97 -5.11 16.43
C ASP A 74 3.04 -4.63 14.97
N PRO A 75 2.36 -3.52 14.60
CA PRO A 75 2.32 -3.02 13.22
C PRO A 75 3.67 -2.48 12.76
N SER A 76 4.64 -2.34 13.66
CA SER A 76 6.00 -1.91 13.33
C SER A 76 6.83 -2.99 12.64
N ARG A 77 6.36 -4.25 12.64
CA ARG A 77 7.07 -5.38 11.99
C ARG A 77 6.52 -5.64 10.60
N PHE A 78 6.97 -4.84 9.66
CA PHE A 78 6.65 -4.99 8.24
C PHE A 78 7.88 -4.76 7.36
N SER A 79 7.81 -5.20 6.13
CA SER A 79 8.73 -4.82 5.07
C SER A 79 7.98 -4.57 3.78
N ILE A 80 8.57 -3.78 2.87
CA ILE A 80 8.01 -3.47 1.56
C ILE A 80 9.01 -3.84 0.46
N ALA A 81 8.50 -4.43 -0.64
CA ALA A 81 9.22 -4.67 -1.86
C ALA A 81 8.36 -4.24 -3.05
N CYS A 82 8.84 -3.26 -3.82
CA CYS A 82 8.18 -2.79 -5.03
C CYS A 82 9.05 -3.06 -6.25
N ARG A 83 8.40 -3.30 -7.38
CA ARG A 83 9.11 -3.51 -8.65
C ARG A 83 8.28 -3.01 -9.82
N GLN A 84 8.97 -2.70 -10.90
CA GLN A 84 8.33 -2.50 -12.20
C GLN A 84 7.85 -3.85 -12.74
N VAL A 85 6.57 -3.91 -13.13
CA VAL A 85 5.90 -5.11 -13.67
C VAL A 85 5.26 -4.84 -15.03
N GLY A 86 5.41 -3.63 -15.55
CA GLY A 86 4.89 -3.19 -16.83
C GLY A 86 5.52 -1.87 -17.27
N PRO A 87 5.09 -1.32 -18.42
CA PRO A 87 5.58 -0.02 -18.87
C PRO A 87 5.12 1.09 -17.91
N ILE A 88 6.07 1.92 -17.47
CA ILE A 88 5.78 3.14 -16.71
C ILE A 88 5.81 4.31 -17.68
N THR A 89 4.65 4.88 -17.96
CA THR A 89 4.48 6.01 -18.89
C THR A 89 4.43 7.36 -18.17
N ALA A 90 4.38 7.36 -16.83
CA ALA A 90 4.37 8.57 -16.03
C ALA A 90 5.69 9.33 -16.17
N ASP A 91 5.61 10.65 -16.39
CA ASP A 91 6.76 11.54 -16.42
C ASP A 91 7.14 11.93 -14.98
N PRO A 92 8.31 11.50 -14.45
CA PRO A 92 8.73 11.83 -13.10
C PRO A 92 8.82 13.33 -12.83
N GLY A 93 9.07 14.13 -13.88
CA GLY A 93 9.13 15.59 -13.80
C GLY A 93 7.79 16.23 -13.41
N LYS A 94 6.68 15.56 -13.74
CA LYS A 94 5.31 16.04 -13.51
C LYS A 94 4.64 15.43 -12.29
N LEU A 95 5.23 14.40 -11.68
CA LEU A 95 4.71 13.79 -10.48
C LEU A 95 4.92 14.69 -9.25
N PRO A 96 4.00 14.65 -8.26
CA PRO A 96 4.24 15.24 -6.95
C PRO A 96 5.53 14.69 -6.33
N GLU A 97 6.25 15.53 -5.59
CA GLU A 97 7.48 15.09 -4.90
C GLU A 97 7.20 13.99 -3.89
N GLU A 98 6.04 14.05 -3.22
CA GLU A 98 5.54 13.06 -2.28
C GLU A 98 4.04 12.85 -2.49
N GLU A 99 3.58 11.61 -2.45
CA GLU A 99 2.15 11.27 -2.52
C GLU A 99 1.86 10.00 -1.72
N SER A 100 0.76 9.99 -0.94
CA SER A 100 0.27 8.78 -0.29
C SER A 100 -0.39 7.88 -1.34
N VAL A 101 0.13 6.66 -1.49
CA VAL A 101 -0.34 5.70 -2.52
C VAL A 101 -1.07 4.51 -1.93
N TYR A 102 -0.89 4.25 -0.63
CA TYR A 102 -1.57 3.16 0.04
C TYR A 102 -1.70 3.43 1.55
N SER A 103 -2.82 3.01 2.12
CA SER A 103 -3.04 3.00 3.56
C SER A 103 -3.83 1.77 3.95
N SER A 104 -3.34 1.00 4.92
CA SER A 104 -4.07 -0.12 5.51
C SER A 104 -4.30 0.07 6.98
N LYS A 105 -5.51 -0.27 7.43
CA LYS A 105 -5.88 -0.33 8.84
C LYS A 105 -5.67 -1.76 9.33
N THR A 106 -4.64 -1.98 10.14
CA THR A 106 -4.24 -3.33 10.58
C THR A 106 -4.98 -3.78 11.84
N SER A 107 -5.61 -2.89 12.59
CA SER A 107 -6.39 -3.25 13.79
C SER A 107 -7.49 -2.24 14.11
N ILE A 108 -8.43 -2.68 15.00
CA ILE A 108 -9.53 -1.87 15.53
C ILE A 108 -9.01 -0.68 16.36
N PHE A 109 -7.79 -0.76 16.89
CA PHE A 109 -7.19 0.23 17.78
C PHE A 109 -6.04 1.00 17.08
N PHE A 110 -6.36 1.83 16.09
CA PHE A 110 -5.50 2.90 15.54
C PHE A 110 -4.11 2.50 15.02
N LYS A 111 -3.97 1.31 14.42
CA LYS A 111 -2.72 0.88 13.82
C LYS A 111 -2.84 0.95 12.29
N HIS A 112 -2.24 1.97 11.69
CA HIS A 112 -2.21 2.14 10.24
C HIS A 112 -0.79 1.96 9.73
N THR A 113 -0.67 1.37 8.56
CA THR A 113 0.54 1.41 7.75
C THR A 113 0.24 2.26 6.52
N HIS A 114 1.02 3.30 6.33
CA HIS A 114 0.95 4.16 5.16
C HIS A 114 2.11 3.89 4.23
N VAL A 115 1.88 3.97 2.93
CA VAL A 115 2.96 3.98 1.94
C VAL A 115 2.89 5.29 1.17
N PHE A 116 4.01 5.99 1.20
CA PHE A 116 4.26 7.20 0.43
C PHE A 116 5.17 6.88 -0.75
N ARG A 117 4.90 7.49 -1.88
CA ARG A 117 5.80 7.52 -3.02
C ARG A 117 6.51 8.85 -3.05
N VAL A 118 7.83 8.82 -3.05
CA VAL A 118 8.72 9.97 -3.25
C VAL A 118 9.44 9.81 -4.60
N VAL A 119 9.62 10.89 -5.34
CA VAL A 119 10.23 10.84 -6.67
C VAL A 119 11.67 11.34 -6.63
N ASP A 120 12.64 10.45 -6.81
CA ASP A 120 14.03 10.82 -7.05
C ASP A 120 14.22 11.14 -8.55
N LYS A 121 13.95 12.39 -8.91
CA LYS A 121 14.05 12.88 -10.30
C LYS A 121 15.47 12.73 -10.85
N LYS A 122 16.50 12.90 -10.02
CA LYS A 122 17.89 12.82 -10.43
C LYS A 122 18.29 11.41 -10.89
N ARG A 123 17.69 10.39 -10.27
CA ARG A 123 17.98 8.97 -10.56
C ARG A 123 16.88 8.29 -11.35
N ASN A 124 15.88 9.02 -11.81
CA ASN A 124 14.72 8.47 -12.53
C ASN A 124 14.10 7.28 -11.77
N THR A 125 13.88 7.45 -10.46
CA THR A 125 13.51 6.36 -9.56
C THR A 125 12.33 6.76 -8.68
N LEU A 126 11.36 5.85 -8.55
CA LEU A 126 10.28 5.95 -7.60
C LEU A 126 10.72 5.30 -6.28
N VAL A 127 10.56 5.99 -5.16
CA VAL A 127 10.90 5.50 -3.83
C VAL A 127 9.62 5.33 -3.04
N TYR A 128 9.33 4.11 -2.61
CA TYR A 128 8.18 3.78 -1.80
C TYR A 128 8.61 3.64 -0.35
N ILE A 129 8.00 4.41 0.54
CA ILE A 129 8.31 4.45 1.97
C ILE A 129 7.09 3.96 2.72
N ALA A 130 7.17 2.81 3.36
CA ALA A 130 6.16 2.32 4.28
C ALA A 130 6.46 2.82 5.69
N ILE A 131 5.46 3.37 6.38
CA ILE A 131 5.57 3.96 7.72
C ILE A 131 4.40 3.46 8.56
N SER A 132 4.67 3.14 9.84
CA SER A 132 3.65 2.80 10.83
C SER A 132 3.31 4.01 11.68
N ASP A 133 2.02 4.24 11.95
CA ASP A 133 1.55 5.31 12.86
C ASP A 133 1.89 5.08 14.34
N LYS A 134 2.36 3.89 14.70
CA LYS A 134 2.71 3.61 16.09
C LYS A 134 3.97 4.36 16.49
N ILE A 135 3.81 5.43 17.22
CA ILE A 135 4.88 6.11 17.93
C ILE A 135 5.05 5.42 19.29
N VAL A 136 6.01 4.51 19.39
CA VAL A 136 6.57 4.07 20.67
C VAL A 136 7.87 4.82 20.81
N GLU A 137 8.09 5.51 21.90
CA GLU A 137 9.27 6.33 22.19
C GLU A 137 10.36 6.30 21.09
N GLY A 138 10.40 7.36 20.24
CA GLY A 138 11.35 7.45 19.13
C GLY A 138 10.71 7.65 17.76
N SER A 139 11.46 7.39 16.72
CA SER A 139 11.03 7.50 15.33
C SER A 139 10.09 6.36 14.93
N PRO A 140 9.12 6.61 14.04
CA PRO A 140 8.26 5.54 13.52
C PRO A 140 9.09 4.49 12.77
N GLN A 141 8.68 3.23 12.86
CA GLN A 141 9.25 2.17 12.03
C GLN A 141 8.97 2.46 10.57
N ASN A 142 9.99 2.29 9.75
CA ASN A 142 9.88 2.51 8.32
C ASN A 142 10.63 1.43 7.53
N SER A 143 10.24 1.27 6.27
CA SER A 143 10.90 0.41 5.29
C SER A 143 10.80 1.07 3.93
N ILE A 144 11.84 0.96 3.11
CA ILE A 144 11.85 1.53 1.76
C ILE A 144 12.02 0.48 0.69
N SER A 145 11.46 0.78 -0.49
CA SER A 145 11.73 0.05 -1.73
C SER A 145 11.88 1.04 -2.88
N THR A 146 12.81 0.79 -3.78
CA THR A 146 13.09 1.67 -4.92
C THR A 146 12.76 0.96 -6.23
N VAL A 147 12.13 1.69 -7.15
CA VAL A 147 11.77 1.21 -8.48
C VAL A 147 12.38 2.16 -9.51
N PRO A 148 13.55 1.84 -10.08
CA PRO A 148 14.08 2.56 -11.23
C PRO A 148 13.11 2.46 -12.40
N ILE A 149 12.83 3.58 -13.07
CA ILE A 149 11.98 3.60 -14.26
C ILE A 149 12.84 3.17 -15.45
N MET A 150 12.62 1.95 -15.90
CA MET A 150 13.36 1.34 -16.99
C MET A 150 12.49 1.17 -18.23
N PRO A 151 13.09 1.21 -19.46
CA PRO A 151 12.37 0.82 -20.65
C PRO A 151 11.81 -0.60 -20.50
N TRP A 152 10.51 -0.75 -20.74
CA TRP A 152 9.85 -2.05 -20.68
C TRP A 152 9.95 -2.73 -22.05
N LYS A 153 10.51 -3.93 -22.07
CA LYS A 153 10.52 -4.80 -23.24
C LYS A 153 9.55 -5.95 -22.97
N GLU A 154 8.59 -6.11 -23.86
CA GLU A 154 7.72 -7.29 -23.91
C GLU A 154 8.51 -8.52 -24.36
#